data_bb317be64b1bd616e774e7f76d964679
#
_entry.id   bb317be64b1bd616e774e7f76d964679
#
_cell.length_a   1.000
_cell.length_b   1.000
_cell.length_c   1.000
_cell.angle_alpha   90.00
_cell.angle_beta   90.00
_cell.angle_gamma   90.00
#
_symmetry.space_group_name_H-M   'P 1'
#
loop_
_entity.id
_entity.type
_entity.pdbx_description
1 polymer ?
#
loop_
_entity_poly.entity_id
_entity_poly.type
_entity_poly.pdbx_seq_one_letter_code
_entity_poly.pdbx_strand_id
1 'polypeptide(L)'
;PRIVQLLNDIRPDLPQKSAIDGFDGEVVVITCEDYNGARRTDRNFKGELPPEVLKSRLDEIEAKIKKDIPNDESLKILMITHKVLATQQGYEQLLDVLGDGLRNKEDPFLLFFMNTVEPIYKALCTSNTQLLFDTLDIKRYPITKKSEKVKWQELRKQLAEVRTQKAIDVLELVCQTGLIPIPPKLDGYYRLYHDAPETMYIAEVTIRSFLELEYS
;
A
#
# COMPACT_ATOMS: atom_id res chain seq x y z
N PRO A 1 18.45 -22.89 16.68
CA PRO A 1 19.79 -22.88 16.17
C PRO A 1 19.93 -23.03 14.67
N ARG A 2 19.18 -23.94 13.95
CA ARG A 2 19.40 -24.13 12.50
C ARG A 2 19.17 -22.88 11.66
N ILE A 3 18.11 -22.12 11.94
CA ILE A 3 17.83 -20.85 11.22
C ILE A 3 18.95 -19.84 11.48
N VAL A 4 19.38 -19.70 12.73
CA VAL A 4 20.46 -18.80 13.12
C VAL A 4 21.77 -19.22 12.48
N GLN A 5 22.06 -20.51 12.42
CA GLN A 5 23.24 -21.05 11.75
C GLN A 5 23.22 -20.75 10.26
N LEU A 6 22.10 -21.01 9.57
CA LEU A 6 21.96 -20.66 8.14
C LEU A 6 22.15 -19.16 7.89
N LEU A 7 21.58 -18.30 8.74
CA LEU A 7 21.76 -16.85 8.62
C LEU A 7 23.21 -16.42 8.82
N ASN A 8 23.93 -17.02 9.77
CA ASN A 8 25.34 -16.74 10.01
C ASN A 8 26.24 -17.24 8.90
N ASP A 9 25.87 -18.37 8.27
CA ASP A 9 26.59 -18.90 7.10
C ASP A 9 26.45 -17.96 5.87
N ILE A 10 25.26 -17.38 5.70
CA ILE A 10 24.96 -16.44 4.60
C ILE A 10 25.58 -15.06 4.86
N ARG A 11 25.63 -14.61 6.12
CA ARG A 11 26.09 -13.27 6.52
C ARG A 11 27.01 -13.35 7.74
N PRO A 12 28.26 -13.82 7.56
CA PRO A 12 29.18 -14.04 8.66
C PRO A 12 29.63 -12.75 9.37
N ASP A 13 29.58 -11.62 8.66
CA ASP A 13 29.91 -10.28 9.17
C ASP A 13 28.82 -9.69 10.08
N LEU A 14 27.62 -10.30 10.12
CA LEU A 14 26.51 -9.86 10.97
C LEU A 14 25.95 -11.05 11.78
N PRO A 15 26.70 -11.61 12.73
CA PRO A 15 26.31 -12.82 13.41
C PRO A 15 25.04 -12.63 14.24
N GLN A 16 24.10 -13.53 14.03
CA GLN A 16 22.84 -13.58 14.77
C GLN A 16 22.95 -14.53 15.96
N LYS A 17 22.20 -14.27 17.00
CA LYS A 17 22.05 -15.17 18.16
C LYS A 17 20.58 -15.47 18.38
N SER A 18 20.28 -16.70 18.79
CA SER A 18 18.91 -17.04 19.20
C SER A 18 18.53 -16.28 20.46
N ALA A 19 17.34 -15.69 20.46
CA ALA A 19 16.80 -15.05 21.66
C ALA A 19 16.24 -16.09 22.67
N ILE A 20 16.00 -17.32 22.21
CA ILE A 20 15.45 -18.42 23.03
C ILE A 20 16.41 -19.60 22.92
N ASP A 21 17.01 -19.95 24.05
CA ASP A 21 17.90 -21.11 24.12
C ASP A 21 17.13 -22.41 23.90
N GLY A 22 17.72 -23.30 23.09
CA GLY A 22 17.13 -24.62 22.80
C GLY A 22 15.97 -24.62 21.79
N PHE A 23 15.55 -23.48 21.29
CA PHE A 23 14.58 -23.43 20.20
C PHE A 23 15.23 -23.82 18.89
N ASP A 24 14.78 -24.90 18.28
CA ASP A 24 15.24 -25.36 16.97
C ASP A 24 14.12 -25.21 15.94
N GLY A 25 14.39 -24.48 14.87
CA GLY A 25 13.45 -24.28 13.79
C GLY A 25 13.79 -25.15 12.59
N GLU A 26 12.85 -25.26 11.66
CA GLU A 26 13.03 -25.94 10.39
C GLU A 26 13.20 -24.91 9.28
N VAL A 27 14.09 -25.20 8.33
CA VAL A 27 14.27 -24.44 7.09
C VAL A 27 13.93 -25.35 5.92
N VAL A 28 12.89 -24.95 5.17
CA VAL A 28 12.46 -25.64 3.95
C VAL A 28 12.69 -24.70 2.77
N VAL A 29 13.44 -25.18 1.77
CA VAL A 29 13.66 -24.44 0.51
C VAL A 29 12.75 -25.05 -0.55
N ILE A 30 11.91 -24.23 -1.15
CA ILE A 30 11.02 -24.63 -2.23
C ILE A 30 11.45 -23.88 -3.48
N THR A 31 11.76 -24.63 -4.56
CA THR A 31 12.17 -24.06 -5.86
C THR A 31 11.06 -24.26 -6.87
N CYS A 32 11.12 -23.48 -7.97
CA CYS A 32 10.22 -23.60 -9.10
C CYS A 32 10.96 -24.13 -10.35
N GLU A 33 11.95 -25.00 -10.16
CA GLU A 33 12.73 -25.62 -11.24
C GLU A 33 11.90 -26.64 -12.03
N ASP A 34 10.88 -27.20 -11.43
CA ASP A 34 9.91 -28.12 -12.03
C ASP A 34 8.98 -27.44 -13.07
N TYR A 35 8.97 -26.12 -13.13
CA TYR A 35 8.14 -25.40 -14.10
C TYR A 35 8.80 -25.36 -15.48
N ASN A 36 8.22 -26.09 -16.44
CA ASN A 36 8.70 -26.21 -17.82
C ASN A 36 7.98 -25.28 -18.81
N GLY A 37 7.09 -24.40 -18.34
CA GLY A 37 6.38 -23.45 -19.18
C GLY A 37 7.20 -22.21 -19.57
N ALA A 38 6.61 -21.35 -20.38
CA ALA A 38 7.22 -20.10 -20.79
C ALA A 38 7.39 -19.16 -19.57
N ARG A 39 8.60 -18.63 -19.41
CA ARG A 39 8.90 -17.61 -18.39
C ARG A 39 8.74 -16.22 -18.97
N ARG A 40 8.54 -15.24 -18.13
CA ARG A 40 8.41 -13.84 -18.53
C ARG A 40 9.64 -13.34 -19.28
N THR A 41 9.42 -12.55 -20.32
CA THR A 41 10.48 -11.98 -21.17
C THR A 41 10.57 -10.47 -21.09
N ASP A 42 9.61 -9.82 -20.42
CA ASP A 42 9.60 -8.37 -20.24
C ASP A 42 10.80 -7.89 -19.42
N ARG A 43 11.21 -6.64 -19.68
CA ARG A 43 12.47 -6.06 -19.17
C ARG A 43 12.64 -6.19 -17.65
N ASN A 44 11.54 -6.02 -16.92
CA ASN A 44 11.56 -5.93 -15.47
C ASN A 44 11.42 -7.28 -14.76
N PHE A 45 10.89 -8.31 -15.47
CA PHE A 45 10.54 -9.61 -14.89
C PHE A 45 11.13 -10.80 -15.66
N LYS A 46 12.18 -10.53 -16.44
CA LYS A 46 12.81 -11.56 -17.28
C LYS A 46 13.24 -12.78 -16.45
N GLY A 47 12.75 -13.93 -16.84
CA GLY A 47 13.04 -15.22 -16.19
C GLY A 47 12.12 -15.58 -15.03
N GLU A 48 11.22 -14.67 -14.63
CA GLU A 48 10.22 -14.95 -13.60
C GLU A 48 9.07 -15.82 -14.13
N LEU A 49 8.33 -16.41 -13.21
CA LEU A 49 7.11 -17.13 -13.54
C LEU A 49 6.01 -16.18 -14.01
N PRO A 50 5.10 -16.61 -14.88
CA PRO A 50 3.89 -15.86 -15.17
C PRO A 50 3.10 -15.58 -13.87
N PRO A 51 2.40 -14.43 -13.77
CA PRO A 51 1.72 -14.04 -12.53
C PRO A 51 0.74 -15.08 -12.00
N GLU A 52 -0.03 -15.72 -12.90
CA GLU A 52 -1.01 -16.74 -12.53
C GLU A 52 -0.33 -18.00 -11.94
N VAL A 53 0.81 -18.39 -12.51
CA VAL A 53 1.58 -19.55 -12.04
C VAL A 53 2.22 -19.23 -10.69
N LEU A 54 2.79 -18.03 -10.56
CA LEU A 54 3.38 -17.58 -9.30
C LEU A 54 2.34 -17.56 -8.18
N LYS A 55 1.16 -16.99 -8.47
CA LYS A 55 0.05 -16.93 -7.50
C LYS A 55 -0.38 -18.33 -7.06
N SER A 56 -0.65 -19.23 -8.01
CA SER A 56 -1.03 -20.62 -7.70
C SER A 56 0.03 -21.32 -6.83
N ARG A 57 1.30 -21.14 -7.15
CA ARG A 57 2.40 -21.73 -6.36
C ARG A 57 2.49 -21.15 -4.94
N LEU A 58 2.31 -19.85 -4.79
CA LEU A 58 2.29 -19.22 -3.47
C LEU A 58 1.12 -19.71 -2.63
N ASP A 59 -0.06 -19.81 -3.22
CA ASP A 59 -1.27 -20.34 -2.55
C ASP A 59 -1.06 -21.80 -2.10
N GLU A 60 -0.43 -22.64 -2.92
CA GLU A 60 -0.07 -24.02 -2.57
C GLU A 60 0.93 -24.08 -1.40
N ILE A 61 1.96 -23.23 -1.44
CA ILE A 61 2.98 -23.13 -0.38
C ILE A 61 2.33 -22.66 0.93
N GLU A 62 1.51 -21.61 0.87
CA GLU A 62 0.78 -21.13 2.06
C GLU A 62 -0.14 -22.18 2.64
N ALA A 63 -0.89 -22.90 1.80
CA ALA A 63 -1.78 -23.96 2.23
C ALA A 63 -1.01 -25.11 2.90
N LYS A 64 0.18 -25.45 2.40
CA LYS A 64 1.06 -26.44 2.98
C LYS A 64 1.58 -25.98 4.34
N ILE A 65 2.11 -24.77 4.41
CA ILE A 65 2.65 -24.19 5.65
C ILE A 65 1.56 -24.11 6.73
N LYS A 66 0.34 -23.65 6.36
CA LYS A 66 -0.79 -23.55 7.29
C LYS A 66 -1.23 -24.90 7.89
N LYS A 67 -0.97 -26.02 7.21
CA LYS A 67 -1.23 -27.36 7.78
C LYS A 67 -0.22 -27.73 8.85
N ASP A 68 1.01 -27.26 8.71
CA ASP A 68 2.13 -27.65 9.55
C ASP A 68 2.29 -26.68 10.75
N ILE A 69 1.64 -25.51 10.71
CA ILE A 69 1.64 -24.51 11.79
C ILE A 69 0.47 -24.78 12.76
N PRO A 70 0.72 -24.86 14.08
CA PRO A 70 -0.35 -24.89 15.07
C PRO A 70 -1.29 -23.68 14.97
N ASN A 71 -2.56 -23.87 15.30
CA ASN A 71 -3.63 -22.87 15.14
C ASN A 71 -3.38 -21.52 15.85
N ASP A 72 -2.48 -21.48 16.82
CA ASP A 72 -2.16 -20.29 17.62
C ASP A 72 -0.93 -19.51 17.11
N GLU A 73 -0.26 -19.98 16.05
CA GLU A 73 0.93 -19.33 15.53
C GLU A 73 0.62 -18.43 14.35
N SER A 74 1.29 -17.28 14.27
CA SER A 74 1.11 -16.31 13.19
C SER A 74 2.06 -16.56 12.02
N LEU A 75 1.53 -16.73 10.82
CA LEU A 75 2.30 -16.74 9.59
C LEU A 75 2.74 -15.32 9.23
N LYS A 76 4.03 -15.13 8.94
CA LYS A 76 4.57 -13.89 8.39
C LYS A 76 5.22 -14.16 7.04
N ILE A 77 4.79 -13.44 6.02
CA ILE A 77 5.33 -13.55 4.66
C ILE A 77 6.26 -12.36 4.43
N LEU A 78 7.51 -12.66 4.07
CA LEU A 78 8.52 -11.67 3.69
C LEU A 78 8.82 -11.81 2.20
N MET A 79 8.75 -10.71 1.45
CA MET A 79 9.05 -10.68 0.04
C MET A 79 10.26 -9.79 -0.24
N ILE A 80 11.17 -10.25 -1.09
CA ILE A 80 12.43 -9.56 -1.37
C ILE A 80 12.23 -8.34 -2.26
N THR A 81 11.23 -8.37 -3.14
CA THR A 81 11.00 -7.28 -4.10
C THR A 81 9.61 -6.67 -3.94
N HIS A 82 9.55 -5.34 -4.07
CA HIS A 82 8.26 -4.61 -4.07
C HIS A 82 7.32 -5.07 -5.18
N LYS A 83 7.84 -5.53 -6.32
CA LYS A 83 7.04 -5.97 -7.45
C LYS A 83 6.26 -7.24 -7.13
N VAL A 84 6.92 -8.23 -6.55
CA VAL A 84 6.25 -9.47 -6.13
C VAL A 84 5.22 -9.18 -5.05
N LEU A 85 5.56 -8.29 -4.11
CA LEU A 85 4.62 -7.85 -3.07
C LEU A 85 3.40 -7.13 -3.68
N ALA A 86 3.61 -6.24 -4.66
CA ALA A 86 2.55 -5.51 -5.33
C ALA A 86 1.57 -6.45 -6.05
N THR A 87 2.10 -7.43 -6.78
CA THR A 87 1.26 -8.44 -7.46
C THR A 87 0.48 -9.27 -6.44
N GLN A 88 1.12 -9.70 -5.36
CA GLN A 88 0.48 -10.54 -4.34
C GLN A 88 -0.60 -9.78 -3.54
N GLN A 89 -0.39 -8.50 -3.30
CA GLN A 89 -1.33 -7.65 -2.55
C GLN A 89 -2.30 -6.87 -3.44
N GLY A 90 -2.21 -7.01 -4.78
CA GLY A 90 -3.16 -6.42 -5.71
C GLY A 90 -2.94 -4.95 -6.05
N TYR A 91 -1.76 -4.35 -5.71
CA TYR A 91 -1.46 -2.96 -6.06
C TYR A 91 -0.44 -2.82 -7.21
N GLU A 92 -0.38 -3.79 -8.11
CA GLU A 92 0.54 -3.80 -9.27
C GLU A 92 0.35 -2.56 -10.16
N GLN A 93 -0.90 -2.16 -10.40
CA GLN A 93 -1.22 -0.96 -11.19
C GLN A 93 -0.64 0.32 -10.58
N LEU A 94 -0.67 0.44 -9.25
CA LEU A 94 -0.06 1.57 -8.55
C LEU A 94 1.46 1.59 -8.74
N LEU A 95 2.10 0.43 -8.71
CA LEU A 95 3.53 0.31 -8.97
C LEU A 95 3.89 0.66 -10.42
N ASP A 96 3.08 0.24 -11.40
CA ASP A 96 3.30 0.56 -12.80
C ASP A 96 3.18 2.06 -13.08
N VAL A 97 2.25 2.73 -12.43
CA VAL A 97 2.03 4.18 -12.59
C VAL A 97 3.09 5.00 -11.87
N LEU A 98 3.39 4.71 -10.62
CA LEU A 98 4.28 5.52 -9.77
C LEU A 98 5.75 5.08 -9.83
N GLY A 99 6.03 3.81 -10.18
CA GLY A 99 7.39 3.29 -10.29
C GLY A 99 8.25 3.55 -9.05
N ASP A 100 9.37 4.26 -9.24
CA ASP A 100 10.28 4.60 -8.15
C ASP A 100 9.68 5.61 -7.16
N GLY A 101 8.71 6.43 -7.56
CA GLY A 101 7.99 7.36 -6.68
C GLY A 101 7.26 6.63 -5.55
N LEU A 102 6.69 5.44 -5.84
CA LEU A 102 6.09 4.58 -4.82
C LEU A 102 7.13 4.06 -3.82
N ARG A 103 8.29 3.62 -4.33
CA ARG A 103 9.39 3.10 -3.51
C ARG A 103 9.98 4.16 -2.58
N ASN A 104 10.22 5.35 -3.11
CA ASN A 104 10.83 6.44 -2.37
C ASN A 104 9.83 7.21 -1.52
N LYS A 105 8.52 6.97 -1.70
CA LYS A 105 7.43 7.72 -1.06
C LYS A 105 7.55 9.23 -1.29
N GLU A 106 7.87 9.62 -2.52
CA GLU A 106 8.10 11.03 -2.89
C GLU A 106 6.92 11.64 -3.66
N ASP A 107 6.02 10.79 -4.18
CA ASP A 107 4.86 11.28 -4.92
C ASP A 107 3.90 12.06 -4.01
N PRO A 108 3.58 13.32 -4.34
CA PRO A 108 2.77 14.18 -3.47
C PRO A 108 1.32 13.72 -3.34
N PHE A 109 0.74 13.06 -4.34
CA PHE A 109 -0.61 12.49 -4.25
C PHE A 109 -0.61 11.29 -3.32
N LEU A 110 0.32 10.35 -3.52
CA LEU A 110 0.47 9.20 -2.64
C LEU A 110 0.65 9.63 -1.19
N LEU A 111 1.55 10.61 -0.93
CA LEU A 111 1.77 11.15 0.40
C LEU A 111 0.51 11.79 1.00
N PHE A 112 -0.25 12.51 0.21
CA PHE A 112 -1.50 13.13 0.66
C PHE A 112 -2.54 12.08 1.05
N PHE A 113 -2.74 11.07 0.21
CA PHE A 113 -3.68 9.99 0.53
C PHE A 113 -3.21 9.20 1.76
N MET A 114 -1.96 8.77 1.82
CA MET A 114 -1.42 7.95 2.92
C MET A 114 -1.33 8.71 4.25
N ASN A 115 -0.93 9.98 4.23
CA ASN A 115 -0.63 10.72 5.46
C ASN A 115 -1.76 11.64 5.90
N THR A 116 -2.76 11.88 5.05
CA THR A 116 -3.86 12.80 5.37
C THR A 116 -5.22 12.11 5.24
N VAL A 117 -5.59 11.64 4.04
CA VAL A 117 -6.95 11.10 3.80
C VAL A 117 -7.19 9.83 4.60
N GLU A 118 -6.28 8.84 4.53
CA GLU A 118 -6.43 7.56 5.24
C GLU A 118 -6.41 7.70 6.77
N PRO A 119 -5.49 8.45 7.38
CA PRO A 119 -5.53 8.69 8.82
C PRO A 119 -6.80 9.40 9.28
N ILE A 120 -7.31 10.38 8.51
CA ILE A 120 -8.57 11.07 8.82
C ILE A 120 -9.74 10.09 8.78
N TYR A 121 -9.85 9.29 7.71
CA TYR A 121 -10.90 8.29 7.62
C TYR A 121 -10.84 7.30 8.79
N LYS A 122 -9.65 6.79 9.12
CA LYS A 122 -9.42 5.92 10.27
C LYS A 122 -9.83 6.59 11.58
N ALA A 123 -9.46 7.86 11.79
CA ALA A 123 -9.83 8.63 12.96
C ALA A 123 -11.35 8.77 13.09
N LEU A 124 -12.04 9.04 11.98
CA LEU A 124 -13.51 9.17 11.97
C LEU A 124 -14.21 7.82 12.24
N CYS A 125 -13.70 6.72 11.72
CA CYS A 125 -14.24 5.39 11.96
C CYS A 125 -14.07 4.94 13.41
N THR A 126 -12.91 5.22 14.00
CA THR A 126 -12.58 4.83 15.39
C THR A 126 -12.97 5.87 16.43
N SER A 127 -13.55 7.00 16.01
CA SER A 127 -13.84 8.17 16.87
C SER A 127 -12.60 8.67 17.64
N ASN A 128 -11.41 8.50 17.01
CA ASN A 128 -10.14 8.94 17.57
C ASN A 128 -9.88 10.42 17.23
N THR A 129 -10.35 11.31 18.09
CA THR A 129 -10.20 12.75 17.90
C THR A 129 -8.76 13.24 17.96
N GLN A 130 -7.89 12.57 18.73
CA GLN A 130 -6.47 12.91 18.78
C GLN A 130 -5.81 12.69 17.43
N LEU A 131 -6.01 11.52 16.81
CA LEU A 131 -5.48 11.22 15.49
C LEU A 131 -5.98 12.21 14.43
N LEU A 132 -7.26 12.61 14.51
CA LEU A 132 -7.82 13.61 13.61
C LEU A 132 -7.10 14.94 13.72
N PHE A 133 -6.82 15.40 14.95
CA PHE A 133 -6.12 16.68 15.17
C PHE A 133 -4.67 16.63 14.75
N ASP A 134 -3.97 15.56 15.11
CA ASP A 134 -2.58 15.36 14.74
C ASP A 134 -2.42 15.35 13.21
N THR A 135 -3.36 14.67 12.52
CA THR A 135 -3.32 14.58 11.05
C THR A 135 -3.63 15.93 10.37
N LEU A 136 -4.54 16.72 10.92
CA LEU A 136 -4.89 18.03 10.37
C LEU A 136 -3.94 19.15 10.81
N ASP A 137 -2.95 18.86 11.66
CA ASP A 137 -2.06 19.85 12.30
C ASP A 137 -2.83 21.01 12.97
N ILE A 138 -3.95 20.68 13.61
CA ILE A 138 -4.84 21.65 14.21
C ILE A 138 -4.61 21.72 15.72
N LYS A 139 -4.18 22.87 16.20
CA LYS A 139 -3.97 23.15 17.65
C LYS A 139 -5.26 23.42 18.41
N ARG A 140 -6.36 23.66 17.72
CA ARG A 140 -7.67 23.97 18.34
C ARG A 140 -8.72 22.99 17.82
N TYR A 141 -9.68 22.68 18.67
CA TYR A 141 -10.77 21.76 18.36
C TYR A 141 -11.52 22.21 17.08
N PRO A 142 -11.48 21.45 15.97
CA PRO A 142 -12.17 21.86 14.73
C PRO A 142 -13.69 21.69 14.83
N ILE A 143 -14.17 21.03 15.89
CA ILE A 143 -15.59 20.71 16.11
C ILE A 143 -16.06 21.44 17.36
N THR A 144 -16.45 22.68 17.19
CA THR A 144 -16.97 23.51 18.31
C THR A 144 -18.49 23.52 18.33
N LYS A 145 -19.16 23.22 17.22
CA LYS A 145 -20.62 23.26 17.07
C LYS A 145 -21.16 21.89 16.63
N LYS A 146 -22.43 21.64 17.02
CA LYS A 146 -23.12 20.40 16.58
C LYS A 146 -23.20 20.26 15.08
N SER A 147 -23.35 21.35 14.33
CA SER A 147 -23.36 21.38 12.87
C SER A 147 -22.04 20.92 12.25
N GLU A 148 -20.91 21.24 12.87
CA GLU A 148 -19.57 20.79 12.42
C GLU A 148 -19.42 19.29 12.63
N LYS A 149 -19.89 18.77 13.77
CA LYS A 149 -19.90 17.33 14.02
C LYS A 149 -20.69 16.57 12.94
N VAL A 150 -21.83 17.10 12.52
CA VAL A 150 -22.63 16.50 11.44
C VAL A 150 -21.88 16.47 10.13
N LYS A 151 -21.14 17.54 9.76
CA LYS A 151 -20.33 17.58 8.54
C LYS A 151 -19.22 16.51 8.55
N TRP A 152 -18.54 16.31 9.67
CA TRP A 152 -17.53 15.27 9.80
C TRP A 152 -18.11 13.85 9.76
N GLN A 153 -19.31 13.65 10.32
CA GLN A 153 -20.00 12.37 10.21
C GLN A 153 -20.45 12.07 8.78
N GLU A 154 -20.89 13.10 8.06
CA GLU A 154 -21.25 12.98 6.64
C GLU A 154 -20.02 12.69 5.79
N LEU A 155 -18.91 13.40 5.99
CA LEU A 155 -17.65 13.11 5.31
C LEU A 155 -17.22 11.66 5.52
N ARG A 156 -17.37 11.10 6.72
CA ARG A 156 -17.06 9.68 6.98
C ARG A 156 -17.84 8.73 6.09
N LYS A 157 -19.15 8.98 5.94
CA LYS A 157 -20.02 8.15 5.10
C LYS A 157 -19.63 8.25 3.65
N GLN A 158 -19.47 9.48 3.16
CA GLN A 158 -19.08 9.73 1.77
C GLN A 158 -17.70 9.15 1.45
N LEU A 159 -16.70 9.27 2.33
CA LEU A 159 -15.41 8.64 2.16
C LEU A 159 -15.51 7.10 2.10
N ALA A 160 -16.39 6.50 2.91
CA ALA A 160 -16.61 5.05 2.85
C ALA A 160 -17.16 4.59 1.50
N GLU A 161 -18.00 5.40 0.86
CA GLU A 161 -18.59 5.12 -0.45
C GLU A 161 -17.58 5.34 -1.59
N VAL A 162 -16.90 6.51 -1.62
CA VAL A 162 -15.98 6.82 -2.73
C VAL A 162 -14.67 6.03 -2.68
N ARG A 163 -14.29 5.47 -1.56
CA ARG A 163 -13.11 4.61 -1.42
C ARG A 163 -13.18 3.31 -2.24
N THR A 164 -14.34 2.95 -2.73
CA THR A 164 -14.54 1.82 -3.66
C THR A 164 -14.50 2.27 -5.13
N GLN A 165 -14.20 3.54 -5.38
CA GLN A 165 -14.15 4.17 -6.70
C GLN A 165 -12.71 4.57 -7.04
N LYS A 166 -12.53 5.58 -7.87
CA LYS A 166 -11.20 6.04 -8.29
C LYS A 166 -10.59 7.04 -7.31
N ALA A 167 -9.29 7.19 -7.37
CA ALA A 167 -8.56 8.18 -6.56
C ALA A 167 -9.03 9.62 -6.82
N ILE A 168 -9.44 9.94 -8.05
CA ILE A 168 -10.01 11.24 -8.40
C ILE A 168 -11.32 11.51 -7.64
N ASP A 169 -12.20 10.54 -7.49
CA ASP A 169 -13.48 10.71 -6.81
C ASP A 169 -13.27 11.04 -5.31
N VAL A 170 -12.26 10.43 -4.71
CA VAL A 170 -11.87 10.76 -3.34
C VAL A 170 -11.32 12.18 -3.24
N LEU A 171 -10.46 12.59 -4.19
CA LEU A 171 -9.92 13.95 -4.23
C LEU A 171 -11.02 14.99 -4.46
N GLU A 172 -11.97 14.72 -5.35
CA GLU A 172 -13.14 15.58 -5.58
C GLU A 172 -13.96 15.78 -4.30
N LEU A 173 -14.27 14.71 -3.59
CA LEU A 173 -14.99 14.79 -2.32
C LEU A 173 -14.25 15.66 -1.31
N VAL A 174 -12.92 15.49 -1.20
CA VAL A 174 -12.08 16.30 -0.31
C VAL A 174 -12.13 17.77 -0.70
N CYS A 175 -12.00 18.09 -2.00
CA CYS A 175 -12.11 19.45 -2.52
C CYS A 175 -13.48 20.08 -2.25
N GLN A 176 -14.57 19.36 -2.52
CA GLN A 176 -15.93 19.86 -2.37
C GLN A 176 -16.31 20.12 -0.92
N THR A 177 -15.87 19.28 0.01
CA THR A 177 -16.20 19.43 1.43
C THR A 177 -15.41 20.55 2.10
N GLY A 178 -14.18 20.81 1.64
CA GLY A 178 -13.28 21.81 2.21
C GLY A 178 -12.90 21.56 3.68
N LEU A 179 -13.17 20.35 4.20
CA LEU A 179 -12.86 19.98 5.58
C LEU A 179 -11.42 19.52 5.77
N ILE A 180 -10.83 18.98 4.70
CA ILE A 180 -9.44 18.49 4.65
C ILE A 180 -8.63 19.49 3.83
N PRO A 181 -7.58 20.10 4.38
CA PRO A 181 -6.75 21.06 3.64
C PRO A 181 -5.97 20.32 2.54
N ILE A 182 -6.04 20.84 1.34
CA ILE A 182 -5.33 20.29 0.17
C ILE A 182 -4.05 21.08 -0.03
N PRO A 183 -2.88 20.44 -0.19
CA PRO A 183 -1.66 21.12 -0.56
C PRO A 183 -1.81 21.90 -1.89
N PRO A 184 -1.28 23.14 -2.01
CA PRO A 184 -1.48 23.98 -3.21
C PRO A 184 -1.06 23.31 -4.52
N LYS A 185 -0.03 22.46 -4.49
CA LYS A 185 0.44 21.71 -5.65
C LYS A 185 -0.62 20.72 -6.13
N LEU A 186 -1.30 20.02 -5.23
CA LEU A 186 -2.37 19.08 -5.57
C LEU A 186 -3.62 19.80 -6.07
N ASP A 187 -3.97 20.93 -5.47
CA ASP A 187 -5.06 21.78 -5.95
C ASP A 187 -4.82 22.27 -7.37
N GLY A 188 -3.57 22.64 -7.70
CA GLY A 188 -3.16 23.00 -9.06
C GLY A 188 -3.34 21.84 -10.06
N TYR A 189 -2.92 20.65 -9.71
CA TYR A 189 -3.10 19.45 -10.56
C TYR A 189 -4.57 19.03 -10.69
N TYR A 190 -5.34 19.15 -9.64
CA TYR A 190 -6.77 18.86 -9.66
C TYR A 190 -7.51 19.79 -10.64
N ARG A 191 -7.20 21.10 -10.63
CA ARG A 191 -7.77 22.05 -11.58
C ARG A 191 -7.34 21.75 -13.01
N LEU A 192 -6.06 21.44 -13.22
CA LEU A 192 -5.55 21.09 -14.55
C LEU A 192 -6.23 19.83 -15.09
N TYR A 193 -6.48 18.83 -14.25
CA TYR A 193 -7.20 17.62 -14.64
C TYR A 193 -8.62 17.91 -15.17
N HIS A 194 -9.33 18.87 -14.57
CA HIS A 194 -10.69 19.23 -14.97
C HIS A 194 -10.74 20.24 -16.11
N ASP A 195 -9.90 21.26 -16.07
CA ASP A 195 -10.03 22.42 -16.95
C ASP A 195 -9.31 22.25 -18.29
N ALA A 196 -8.23 21.48 -18.31
CA ALA A 196 -7.38 21.33 -19.50
C ALA A 196 -6.63 19.97 -19.55
N PRO A 197 -7.33 18.83 -19.56
CA PRO A 197 -6.69 17.51 -19.50
C PRO A 197 -5.76 17.22 -20.67
N GLU A 198 -5.98 17.81 -21.83
CA GLU A 198 -5.15 17.67 -23.03
C GLU A 198 -3.83 18.46 -22.97
N THR A 199 -3.72 19.43 -22.09
CA THR A 199 -2.48 20.24 -21.93
C THR A 199 -1.50 19.64 -20.93
N MET A 200 -1.85 18.52 -20.30
CA MET A 200 -0.97 17.84 -19.35
C MET A 200 0.29 17.30 -20.05
N TYR A 201 1.45 17.78 -19.62
CA TYR A 201 2.76 17.30 -20.08
C TYR A 201 3.08 15.89 -19.57
N ILE A 202 4.11 15.25 -20.12
CA ILE A 202 4.46 13.83 -19.82
C ILE A 202 4.55 13.51 -18.33
N ALA A 203 5.08 14.43 -17.50
CA ALA A 203 5.12 14.25 -16.05
C ALA A 203 3.72 14.24 -15.39
N GLU A 204 2.77 14.89 -16.02
CA GLU A 204 1.38 15.02 -15.57
C GLU A 204 0.51 13.85 -16.06
N VAL A 205 0.93 13.17 -17.13
CA VAL A 205 0.29 11.91 -17.59
C VAL A 205 0.33 10.85 -16.49
N THR A 206 1.44 10.77 -15.76
CA THR A 206 1.56 9.87 -14.60
C THR A 206 0.54 10.23 -13.51
N ILE A 207 0.36 11.53 -13.25
CA ILE A 207 -0.62 12.02 -12.28
C ILE A 207 -2.04 11.66 -12.72
N ARG A 208 -2.36 11.88 -13.99
CA ARG A 208 -3.66 11.53 -14.56
C ARG A 208 -3.92 10.02 -14.42
N SER A 209 -2.95 9.19 -14.78
CA SER A 209 -3.06 7.75 -14.65
C SER A 209 -3.26 7.32 -13.19
N PHE A 210 -2.58 7.98 -12.24
CA PHE A 210 -2.77 7.74 -10.81
C PHE A 210 -4.19 8.10 -10.36
N LEU A 211 -4.72 9.25 -10.77
CA LEU A 211 -6.06 9.70 -10.38
C LEU A 211 -7.18 8.79 -10.94
N GLU A 212 -6.92 8.10 -12.04
CA GLU A 212 -7.85 7.14 -12.65
C GLU A 212 -7.77 5.73 -12.06
N LEU A 213 -6.80 5.45 -11.15
CA LEU A 213 -6.71 4.17 -10.47
C LEU A 213 -7.86 3.96 -9.48
N GLU A 214 -8.27 2.71 -9.32
CA GLU A 214 -9.15 2.31 -8.22
C GLU A 214 -8.46 2.57 -6.88
N TYR A 215 -9.19 3.15 -5.95
CA TYR A 215 -8.64 3.56 -4.67
C TYR A 215 -8.50 2.41 -3.66
N SER A 216 -9.16 1.27 -3.89
CA SER A 216 -9.24 0.12 -2.98
C SER A 216 -7.93 -0.64 -2.82
#